data_a879cb85baf13873e6b1021f49a8b050
#
_entry.id   a879cb85baf13873e6b1021f49a8b050
#
_cell.length_a   1.000
_cell.length_b   1.000
_cell.length_c   1.000
_cell.angle_alpha   90.00
_cell.angle_beta   90.00
_cell.angle_gamma   90.00
#
_symmetry.space_group_name_H-M   'P 1'
#
loop_
_entity.id
_entity.type
_entity.pdbx_description
1 polymer ?
#
loop_
_entity_poly.entity_id
_entity_poly.type
_entity_poly.pdbx_seq_one_letter_code
_entity_poly.pdbx_strand_id
1 'polypeptide(L)'
;KRKAADEVGIFSSDVTLPSSASEDDVLEAVSKLNADPQIHGILVQLPLPSHIDESRVLETINPTKDADGFCYENVARLVLRGGPRPLATACTPAGCVELIRRTGTAVAGKDAVVIGRSNIVGMPVAHLLQSMDATVTVCHSRTADLASHCRRADIVVAAIGRAELVQGDWLKPGAVVIDVGINSKPAPELKKGYRLCGDVDFEPAKAVAGAITPVPGGVGPMTIAMLMKNTLTLARHAAGLPRLPLRKEYEPNF
;
A
#
# COMPACT_ATOMS: atom_id res chain seq x y z
N LYS A 1 12.94 -5.00 5.66
CA LYS A 1 12.87 -5.46 4.27
C LYS A 1 13.96 -6.50 3.99
N ARG A 2 15.26 -6.23 4.27
CA ARG A 2 16.36 -7.19 4.05
C ARG A 2 16.12 -8.54 4.73
N LYS A 3 15.83 -8.52 6.02
CA LYS A 3 15.53 -9.76 6.77
C LYS A 3 14.42 -10.59 6.09
N ALA A 4 13.35 -9.94 5.63
CA ALA A 4 12.27 -10.63 4.94
C ALA A 4 12.71 -11.16 3.55
N ALA A 5 13.58 -10.44 2.85
CA ALA A 5 14.16 -10.91 1.59
C ALA A 5 15.02 -12.17 1.82
N ASP A 6 15.90 -12.13 2.82
CA ASP A 6 16.74 -13.27 3.18
C ASP A 6 15.91 -14.51 3.57
N GLU A 7 14.84 -14.32 4.36
CA GLU A 7 13.94 -15.41 4.80
C GLU A 7 13.25 -16.14 3.62
N VAL A 8 13.04 -15.45 2.49
CA VAL A 8 12.41 -16.02 1.29
C VAL A 8 13.40 -16.29 0.15
N GLY A 9 14.71 -16.18 0.40
CA GLY A 9 15.76 -16.46 -0.58
C GLY A 9 15.91 -15.40 -1.67
N ILE A 10 15.48 -14.15 -1.43
CA ILE A 10 15.69 -13.02 -2.33
C ILE A 10 16.98 -12.32 -1.93
N PHE A 11 17.96 -12.29 -2.84
CA PHE A 11 19.14 -11.46 -2.66
C PHE A 11 18.77 -9.98 -2.64
N SER A 12 19.27 -9.22 -1.66
CA SER A 12 19.04 -7.78 -1.58
C SER A 12 20.35 -7.01 -1.43
N SER A 13 20.48 -5.93 -2.21
CA SER A 13 21.59 -5.01 -2.15
C SER A 13 21.09 -3.60 -1.86
N ASP A 14 21.73 -2.90 -0.94
CA ASP A 14 21.39 -1.51 -0.62
C ASP A 14 22.39 -0.56 -1.28
N VAL A 15 21.85 0.43 -1.97
CA VAL A 15 22.63 1.60 -2.44
C VAL A 15 22.32 2.74 -1.48
N THR A 16 23.30 3.15 -0.69
CA THR A 16 23.16 4.26 0.26
C THR A 16 23.90 5.48 -0.26
N LEU A 17 23.17 6.56 -0.45
CA LEU A 17 23.71 7.86 -0.84
C LEU A 17 23.64 8.82 0.36
N PRO A 18 24.59 9.78 0.48
CA PRO A 18 24.51 10.80 1.51
C PRO A 18 23.27 11.69 1.28
N SER A 19 22.74 12.31 2.33
CA SER A 19 21.60 13.22 2.23
C SER A 19 21.87 14.48 1.38
N SER A 20 23.15 14.77 1.10
CA SER A 20 23.61 15.83 0.21
C SER A 20 23.80 15.41 -1.24
N ALA A 21 23.52 14.15 -1.58
CA ALA A 21 23.61 13.67 -2.95
C ALA A 21 22.71 14.50 -3.88
N SER A 22 23.19 14.77 -5.09
CA SER A 22 22.40 15.45 -6.10
C SER A 22 21.31 14.53 -6.67
N GLU A 23 20.32 15.11 -7.32
CA GLU A 23 19.33 14.35 -8.07
C GLU A 23 19.99 13.46 -9.13
N ASP A 24 21.00 14.00 -9.83
CA ASP A 24 21.73 13.24 -10.86
C ASP A 24 22.46 12.02 -10.28
N ASP A 25 23.01 12.09 -9.06
CA ASP A 25 23.61 10.92 -8.39
C ASP A 25 22.57 9.81 -8.15
N VAL A 26 21.35 10.20 -7.76
CA VAL A 26 20.24 9.25 -7.54
C VAL A 26 19.78 8.65 -8.87
N LEU A 27 19.62 9.45 -9.91
CA LEU A 27 19.22 9.00 -11.25
C LEU A 27 20.27 8.05 -11.85
N GLU A 28 21.56 8.35 -11.67
CA GLU A 28 22.65 7.47 -12.10
C GLU A 28 22.63 6.12 -11.37
N ALA A 29 22.40 6.15 -10.05
CA ALA A 29 22.28 4.92 -9.26
C ALA A 29 21.12 4.04 -9.74
N VAL A 30 19.93 4.63 -9.97
CA VAL A 30 18.77 3.91 -10.51
C VAL A 30 19.06 3.38 -11.91
N SER A 31 19.72 4.16 -12.77
CA SER A 31 20.06 3.76 -14.14
C SER A 31 21.00 2.55 -14.16
N LYS A 32 21.99 2.50 -13.26
CA LYS A 32 22.88 1.35 -13.09
C LYS A 32 22.09 0.08 -12.70
N LEU A 33 21.15 0.20 -11.75
CA LEU A 33 20.30 -0.92 -11.34
C LEU A 33 19.36 -1.36 -12.46
N ASN A 34 18.84 -0.43 -13.26
CA ASN A 34 18.03 -0.76 -14.43
C ASN A 34 18.83 -1.59 -15.47
N ALA A 35 20.08 -1.24 -15.67
CA ALA A 35 20.95 -1.92 -16.64
C ALA A 35 21.45 -3.30 -16.17
N ASP A 36 21.44 -3.58 -14.88
CA ASP A 36 21.94 -4.83 -14.31
C ASP A 36 20.93 -5.98 -14.54
N PRO A 37 21.27 -7.02 -15.34
CA PRO A 37 20.36 -8.13 -15.59
C PRO A 37 20.11 -9.03 -14.37
N GLN A 38 20.92 -8.93 -13.32
CA GLN A 38 20.73 -9.67 -12.06
C GLN A 38 19.74 -9.01 -11.12
N ILE A 39 19.40 -7.75 -11.35
CA ILE A 39 18.45 -7.00 -10.54
C ILE A 39 17.05 -7.10 -11.14
N HIS A 40 16.13 -7.71 -10.42
CA HIS A 40 14.75 -7.93 -10.87
C HIS A 40 13.73 -7.00 -10.20
N GLY A 41 14.10 -6.34 -9.11
CA GLY A 41 13.25 -5.38 -8.41
C GLY A 41 14.05 -4.22 -7.86
N ILE A 42 13.58 -3.02 -8.10
CA ILE A 42 14.16 -1.77 -7.59
C ILE A 42 13.11 -1.08 -6.74
N LEU A 43 13.55 -0.53 -5.62
CA LEU A 43 12.72 0.24 -4.73
C LEU A 43 13.52 1.46 -4.27
N VAL A 44 12.93 2.63 -4.34
CA VAL A 44 13.47 3.87 -3.79
C VAL A 44 12.76 4.18 -2.48
N GLN A 45 13.54 4.29 -1.38
CA GLN A 45 12.95 4.56 -0.07
C GLN A 45 12.51 6.02 0.03
N LEU A 46 11.21 6.24 0.09
CA LEU A 46 10.60 7.56 0.28
C LEU A 46 10.45 7.91 1.78
N PRO A 47 10.41 9.22 2.14
CA PRO A 47 10.58 10.36 1.25
C PRO A 47 12.06 10.62 0.89
N LEU A 48 12.30 11.23 -0.27
CA LEU A 48 13.61 11.75 -0.65
C LEU A 48 13.84 13.15 -0.06
N PRO A 49 15.10 13.64 0.02
CA PRO A 49 15.38 15.01 0.37
C PRO A 49 14.64 16.00 -0.55
N SER A 50 14.20 17.14 0.00
CA SER A 50 13.33 18.10 -0.70
C SER A 50 13.92 18.76 -1.95
N HIS A 51 15.22 18.64 -2.18
CA HIS A 51 15.90 19.13 -3.38
C HIS A 51 15.90 18.13 -4.54
N ILE A 52 15.35 16.94 -4.35
CA ILE A 52 15.25 15.86 -5.35
C ILE A 52 13.78 15.71 -5.77
N ASP A 53 13.54 15.68 -7.07
CA ASP A 53 12.21 15.38 -7.62
C ASP A 53 11.91 13.88 -7.52
N GLU A 54 11.11 13.50 -6.53
CA GLU A 54 10.68 12.12 -6.32
C GLU A 54 10.00 11.52 -7.56
N SER A 55 9.18 12.30 -8.26
CA SER A 55 8.45 11.83 -9.44
C SER A 55 9.43 11.45 -10.56
N ARG A 56 10.41 12.28 -10.81
CA ARG A 56 11.44 12.02 -11.82
C ARG A 56 12.28 10.78 -11.50
N VAL A 57 12.64 10.61 -10.22
CA VAL A 57 13.38 9.41 -9.77
C VAL A 57 12.54 8.14 -9.95
N LEU A 58 11.27 8.16 -9.53
CA LEU A 58 10.38 7.00 -9.66
C LEU A 58 10.12 6.63 -11.14
N GLU A 59 9.97 7.63 -12.01
CA GLU A 59 9.79 7.41 -13.45
C GLU A 59 11.05 6.87 -14.15
N THR A 60 12.24 7.05 -13.56
CA THR A 60 13.47 6.46 -14.09
C THR A 60 13.55 4.95 -13.86
N ILE A 61 12.80 4.41 -12.89
CA ILE A 61 12.75 2.98 -12.64
C ILE A 61 12.07 2.27 -13.83
N ASN A 62 12.74 1.27 -14.39
CA ASN A 62 12.15 0.44 -15.45
C ASN A 62 10.86 -0.22 -14.93
N PRO A 63 9.70 -0.07 -15.59
CA PRO A 63 8.44 -0.67 -15.16
C PRO A 63 8.51 -2.17 -14.89
N THR A 64 9.40 -2.88 -15.58
CA THR A 64 9.63 -4.32 -15.36
C THR A 64 10.46 -4.64 -14.12
N LYS A 65 10.99 -3.60 -13.45
CA LYS A 65 11.77 -3.69 -12.21
C LYS A 65 11.17 -2.87 -11.06
N ASP A 66 10.06 -2.17 -11.27
CA ASP A 66 9.37 -1.35 -10.28
C ASP A 66 8.71 -2.23 -9.21
N ALA A 67 9.42 -2.50 -8.13
CA ALA A 67 8.93 -3.37 -7.06
C ALA A 67 7.86 -2.73 -6.17
N ASP A 68 7.80 -1.40 -6.12
CA ASP A 68 6.77 -0.67 -5.39
C ASP A 68 5.49 -0.42 -6.19
N GLY A 69 5.54 -0.57 -7.52
CA GLY A 69 4.38 -0.37 -8.40
C GLY A 69 3.96 1.10 -8.52
N PHE A 70 4.90 2.04 -8.49
CA PHE A 70 4.64 3.48 -8.52
C PHE A 70 4.85 4.14 -9.88
N CYS A 71 5.53 3.47 -10.83
CA CYS A 71 5.73 4.03 -12.16
C CYS A 71 4.39 4.19 -12.90
N TYR A 72 4.30 5.18 -13.78
CA TYR A 72 3.06 5.52 -14.49
C TYR A 72 2.47 4.34 -15.25
N GLU A 73 3.31 3.48 -15.84
CA GLU A 73 2.82 2.30 -16.57
C GLU A 73 2.08 1.32 -15.65
N ASN A 74 2.63 1.01 -14.46
CA ASN A 74 1.97 0.13 -13.49
C ASN A 74 0.69 0.77 -12.95
N VAL A 75 0.72 2.07 -12.66
CA VAL A 75 -0.46 2.83 -12.19
C VAL A 75 -1.54 2.89 -13.28
N ALA A 76 -1.18 3.19 -14.53
CA ALA A 76 -2.12 3.21 -15.64
C ALA A 76 -2.78 1.84 -15.85
N ARG A 77 -2.01 0.76 -15.82
CA ARG A 77 -2.52 -0.61 -15.92
C ARG A 77 -3.43 -1.02 -14.75
N LEU A 78 -3.25 -0.41 -13.56
CA LEU A 78 -4.15 -0.62 -12.44
C LEU A 78 -5.50 0.05 -12.65
N VAL A 79 -5.53 1.23 -13.28
CA VAL A 79 -6.72 2.07 -13.42
C VAL A 79 -7.54 1.69 -14.66
N LEU A 80 -6.87 1.36 -15.77
CA LEU A 80 -7.51 1.08 -17.05
C LEU A 80 -8.07 -0.34 -17.09
N ARG A 81 -9.36 -0.48 -17.44
CA ARG A 81 -10.02 -1.77 -17.63
C ARG A 81 -9.71 -2.36 -19.00
N GLY A 82 -9.63 -3.69 -19.07
CA GLY A 82 -9.45 -4.43 -20.33
C GLY A 82 -8.02 -4.42 -20.90
N GLY A 83 -7.08 -3.81 -20.18
CA GLY A 83 -5.67 -3.81 -20.52
C GLY A 83 -4.87 -4.94 -19.85
N PRO A 84 -3.56 -5.01 -20.10
CA PRO A 84 -2.70 -5.94 -19.38
C PRO A 84 -2.62 -5.57 -17.90
N ARG A 85 -2.61 -6.57 -17.03
CA ARG A 85 -2.44 -6.37 -15.58
C ARG A 85 -1.13 -5.67 -15.26
N PRO A 86 -1.08 -4.77 -14.25
CA PRO A 86 0.18 -4.19 -13.78
C PRO A 86 1.15 -5.30 -13.37
N LEU A 87 2.43 -5.16 -13.65
CA LEU A 87 3.46 -6.13 -13.22
C LEU A 87 3.63 -6.13 -11.72
N ALA A 88 3.58 -4.94 -11.12
CA ALA A 88 3.54 -4.74 -9.69
C ALA A 88 2.44 -3.73 -9.32
N THR A 89 1.89 -3.87 -8.14
CA THR A 89 0.93 -2.91 -7.56
C THR A 89 1.51 -2.35 -6.28
N ALA A 90 1.13 -1.12 -5.93
CA ALA A 90 1.60 -0.48 -4.70
C ALA A 90 1.48 -1.44 -3.50
N CYS A 91 2.59 -1.64 -2.78
CA CYS A 91 2.71 -2.71 -1.78
C CYS A 91 1.72 -2.58 -0.63
N THR A 92 1.58 -1.37 -0.06
CA THR A 92 0.63 -1.11 1.04
C THR A 92 -0.82 -1.31 0.59
N PRO A 93 -1.29 -0.76 -0.53
CA PRO A 93 -2.59 -1.06 -1.10
C PRO A 93 -2.88 -2.54 -1.33
N ALA A 94 -1.94 -3.25 -1.93
CA ALA A 94 -2.06 -4.69 -2.13
C ALA A 94 -2.17 -5.45 -0.80
N GLY A 95 -1.41 -5.01 0.21
CA GLY A 95 -1.50 -5.54 1.58
C GLY A 95 -2.86 -5.31 2.24
N CYS A 96 -3.44 -4.12 2.06
CA CYS A 96 -4.80 -3.82 2.54
C CYS A 96 -5.83 -4.76 1.95
N VAL A 97 -5.80 -4.94 0.63
CA VAL A 97 -6.72 -5.84 -0.07
C VAL A 97 -6.53 -7.30 0.37
N GLU A 98 -5.29 -7.75 0.54
CA GLU A 98 -5.00 -9.10 1.03
C GLU A 98 -5.54 -9.31 2.45
N LEU A 99 -5.44 -8.32 3.33
CA LEU A 99 -6.02 -8.37 4.67
C LEU A 99 -7.55 -8.48 4.62
N ILE A 100 -8.22 -7.66 3.79
CA ILE A 100 -9.67 -7.73 3.59
C ILE A 100 -10.08 -9.14 3.14
N ARG A 101 -9.39 -9.69 2.15
CA ARG A 101 -9.66 -11.05 1.66
C ARG A 101 -9.54 -12.13 2.75
N ARG A 102 -8.54 -11.99 3.63
CA ARG A 102 -8.32 -12.94 4.73
C ARG A 102 -9.39 -12.90 5.81
N THR A 103 -10.21 -11.83 5.87
CA THR A 103 -11.40 -11.84 6.73
C THR A 103 -12.52 -12.73 6.20
N GLY A 104 -12.42 -13.22 4.96
CA GLY A 104 -13.49 -13.94 4.28
C GLY A 104 -14.60 -13.04 3.70
N THR A 105 -14.44 -11.71 3.80
CA THR A 105 -15.42 -10.76 3.27
C THR A 105 -15.35 -10.70 1.75
N ALA A 106 -16.46 -10.98 1.09
CA ALA A 106 -16.62 -10.75 -0.34
C ALA A 106 -16.56 -9.23 -0.60
N VAL A 107 -15.73 -8.80 -1.54
CA VAL A 107 -15.57 -7.37 -1.90
C VAL A 107 -16.61 -6.94 -2.92
N ALA A 108 -16.95 -7.83 -3.86
CA ALA A 108 -17.92 -7.55 -4.91
C ALA A 108 -19.29 -7.13 -4.34
N GLY A 109 -19.83 -6.03 -4.87
CA GLY A 109 -21.11 -5.47 -4.45
C GLY A 109 -21.11 -4.78 -3.08
N LYS A 110 -19.95 -4.61 -2.44
CA LYS A 110 -19.83 -3.93 -1.15
C LYS A 110 -19.60 -2.43 -1.30
N ASP A 111 -20.11 -1.66 -0.35
CA ASP A 111 -19.77 -0.26 -0.18
C ASP A 111 -18.43 -0.15 0.55
N ALA A 112 -17.45 0.46 -0.09
CA ALA A 112 -16.13 0.71 0.46
C ALA A 112 -15.87 2.20 0.57
N VAL A 113 -15.32 2.63 1.71
CA VAL A 113 -14.87 4.00 1.95
C VAL A 113 -13.35 3.99 2.13
N VAL A 114 -12.67 4.77 1.31
CA VAL A 114 -11.23 5.02 1.43
C VAL A 114 -11.04 6.45 1.91
N ILE A 115 -10.49 6.62 3.11
CA ILE A 115 -10.22 7.91 3.70
C ILE A 115 -8.75 8.25 3.48
N GLY A 116 -8.51 9.17 2.56
CA GLY A 116 -7.19 9.54 2.05
C GLY A 116 -7.10 9.33 0.53
N ARG A 117 -6.30 10.18 -0.14
CA ARG A 117 -6.17 10.15 -1.60
C ARG A 117 -4.71 10.34 -2.07
N SER A 118 -3.78 9.83 -1.28
CA SER A 118 -2.37 9.84 -1.69
C SER A 118 -2.16 8.91 -2.89
N ASN A 119 -1.20 9.27 -3.75
CA ASN A 119 -0.87 8.47 -4.93
C ASN A 119 -0.25 7.11 -4.57
N ILE A 120 0.31 6.98 -3.36
CA ILE A 120 1.01 5.76 -2.92
C ILE A 120 0.13 4.81 -2.09
N VAL A 121 -1.01 5.28 -1.55
CA VAL A 121 -1.91 4.44 -0.74
C VAL A 121 -3.38 4.63 -1.13
N GLY A 122 -3.96 5.81 -0.89
CA GLY A 122 -5.41 6.00 -0.98
C GLY A 122 -5.98 5.71 -2.36
N MET A 123 -5.43 6.32 -3.40
CA MET A 123 -5.90 6.10 -4.77
C MET A 123 -5.67 4.67 -5.24
N PRO A 124 -4.48 4.05 -5.07
CA PRO A 124 -4.30 2.65 -5.45
C PRO A 124 -5.22 1.67 -4.72
N VAL A 125 -5.50 1.87 -3.42
CA VAL A 125 -6.48 1.03 -2.69
C VAL A 125 -7.87 1.18 -3.31
N ALA A 126 -8.29 2.41 -3.60
CA ALA A 126 -9.59 2.65 -4.20
C ALA A 126 -9.74 1.94 -5.54
N HIS A 127 -8.74 2.02 -6.41
CA HIS A 127 -8.74 1.33 -7.69
C HIS A 127 -8.71 -0.20 -7.56
N LEU A 128 -7.94 -0.74 -6.61
CA LEU A 128 -7.94 -2.18 -6.33
C LEU A 128 -9.31 -2.67 -5.88
N LEU A 129 -9.98 -1.97 -4.96
CA LEU A 129 -11.32 -2.32 -4.50
C LEU A 129 -12.35 -2.20 -5.63
N GLN A 130 -12.25 -1.15 -6.44
CA GLN A 130 -13.11 -0.97 -7.60
C GLN A 130 -12.91 -2.08 -8.65
N SER A 131 -11.66 -2.53 -8.89
CA SER A 131 -11.37 -3.65 -9.79
C SER A 131 -11.90 -4.99 -9.28
N MET A 132 -12.28 -5.06 -8.01
CA MET A 132 -12.95 -6.20 -7.36
C MET A 132 -14.46 -6.01 -7.23
N ASP A 133 -15.04 -5.11 -8.02
CA ASP A 133 -16.47 -4.80 -8.10
C ASP A 133 -17.07 -4.22 -6.80
N ALA A 134 -16.28 -3.52 -5.97
CA ALA A 134 -16.80 -2.68 -4.90
C ALA A 134 -17.32 -1.34 -5.44
N THR A 135 -18.33 -0.79 -4.78
CA THR A 135 -18.69 0.64 -4.91
C THR A 135 -17.80 1.44 -3.98
N VAL A 136 -16.90 2.27 -4.52
CA VAL A 136 -15.88 2.95 -3.75
C VAL A 136 -16.15 4.45 -3.63
N THR A 137 -16.20 4.94 -2.39
CA THR A 137 -16.20 6.37 -2.07
C THR A 137 -14.84 6.78 -1.54
N VAL A 138 -14.19 7.74 -2.20
CA VAL A 138 -12.91 8.32 -1.74
C VAL A 138 -13.20 9.60 -0.96
N CYS A 139 -12.83 9.61 0.33
CA CYS A 139 -12.97 10.76 1.21
C CYS A 139 -11.62 11.43 1.48
N HIS A 140 -11.64 12.72 1.72
CA HIS A 140 -10.44 13.53 1.93
C HIS A 140 -10.71 14.74 2.85
N SER A 141 -9.74 15.58 3.10
CA SER A 141 -9.83 16.74 4.01
C SER A 141 -10.91 17.79 3.67
N ARG A 142 -11.49 17.71 2.47
CA ARG A 142 -12.57 18.58 2.01
C ARG A 142 -13.93 17.87 1.96
N THR A 143 -13.99 16.60 2.34
CA THR A 143 -15.25 15.84 2.38
C THR A 143 -16.10 16.32 3.55
N ALA A 144 -17.33 16.70 3.26
CA ALA A 144 -18.31 17.02 4.28
C ALA A 144 -18.83 15.73 4.92
N ASP A 145 -19.15 15.79 6.22
CA ASP A 145 -19.75 14.68 6.99
C ASP A 145 -19.09 13.31 6.74
N LEU A 146 -17.79 13.24 7.03
CA LEU A 146 -17.02 11.99 6.87
C LEU A 146 -17.67 10.81 7.60
N ALA A 147 -18.27 11.05 8.75
CA ALA A 147 -18.93 10.04 9.55
C ALA A 147 -20.08 9.36 8.80
N SER A 148 -20.89 10.11 8.05
CA SER A 148 -22.02 9.54 7.29
C SER A 148 -21.56 8.59 6.19
N HIS A 149 -20.40 8.87 5.56
CA HIS A 149 -19.81 7.97 4.59
C HIS A 149 -19.36 6.65 5.25
N CYS A 150 -18.70 6.74 6.40
CA CYS A 150 -18.24 5.57 7.15
C CYS A 150 -19.39 4.67 7.64
N ARG A 151 -20.50 5.28 8.12
CA ARG A 151 -21.67 4.53 8.65
C ARG A 151 -22.33 3.62 7.62
N ARG A 152 -22.17 3.88 6.33
CA ARG A 152 -22.75 3.05 5.26
C ARG A 152 -21.80 1.99 4.77
N ALA A 153 -20.51 2.13 5.04
CA ALA A 153 -19.46 1.32 4.45
C ALA A 153 -19.35 -0.08 5.09
N ASP A 154 -19.34 -1.10 4.26
CA ASP A 154 -18.99 -2.47 4.65
C ASP A 154 -17.48 -2.61 4.88
N ILE A 155 -16.69 -1.78 4.15
CA ILE A 155 -15.23 -1.77 4.20
C ILE A 155 -14.77 -0.32 4.40
N VAL A 156 -13.95 -0.07 5.41
CA VAL A 156 -13.34 1.23 5.67
C VAL A 156 -11.83 1.09 5.63
N VAL A 157 -11.16 1.87 4.77
CA VAL A 157 -9.70 1.98 4.73
C VAL A 157 -9.29 3.38 5.16
N ALA A 158 -8.64 3.50 6.30
CA ALA A 158 -8.16 4.77 6.84
C ALA A 158 -6.68 4.97 6.50
N ALA A 159 -6.37 5.99 5.71
CA ALA A 159 -5.03 6.31 5.21
C ALA A 159 -4.80 7.83 5.13
N ILE A 160 -5.02 8.52 6.26
CA ILE A 160 -5.04 9.99 6.34
C ILE A 160 -3.79 10.52 7.04
N GLY A 161 -3.16 9.71 7.91
CA GLY A 161 -2.06 10.13 8.78
C GLY A 161 -2.51 11.07 9.90
N ARG A 162 -3.72 10.86 10.43
CA ARG A 162 -4.27 11.63 11.56
C ARG A 162 -4.70 10.69 12.69
N ALA A 163 -3.95 10.76 13.79
CA ALA A 163 -4.15 9.90 14.95
C ALA A 163 -5.60 9.83 15.41
N GLU A 164 -6.17 8.63 15.42
CA GLU A 164 -7.47 8.30 16.00
C GLU A 164 -8.63 9.22 15.54
N LEU A 165 -8.58 9.68 14.27
CA LEU A 165 -9.62 10.53 13.69
C LEU A 165 -10.93 9.76 13.50
N VAL A 166 -10.86 8.51 13.03
CA VAL A 166 -12.04 7.69 12.76
C VAL A 166 -12.54 7.06 14.05
N GLN A 167 -13.75 7.42 14.44
CA GLN A 167 -14.35 7.01 15.70
C GLN A 167 -15.17 5.71 15.53
N GLY A 168 -15.32 4.94 16.62
CA GLY A 168 -16.09 3.71 16.60
C GLY A 168 -17.57 3.89 16.22
N ASP A 169 -18.21 4.98 16.64
CA ASP A 169 -19.60 5.32 16.34
C ASP A 169 -19.83 5.76 14.88
N TRP A 170 -18.74 5.95 14.11
CA TRP A 170 -18.83 6.19 12.67
C TRP A 170 -18.91 4.89 11.87
N LEU A 171 -18.61 3.74 12.47
CA LEU A 171 -18.52 2.49 11.76
C LEU A 171 -19.88 1.78 11.66
N LYS A 172 -20.13 1.16 10.53
CA LYS A 172 -21.24 0.21 10.39
C LYS A 172 -20.93 -1.04 11.23
N PRO A 173 -21.88 -1.53 12.05
CA PRO A 173 -21.70 -2.79 12.77
C PRO A 173 -21.29 -3.93 11.82
N GLY A 174 -20.21 -4.63 12.16
CA GLY A 174 -19.68 -5.72 11.36
C GLY A 174 -18.77 -5.29 10.19
N ALA A 175 -18.50 -4.01 10.00
CA ALA A 175 -17.61 -3.52 8.95
C ALA A 175 -16.17 -4.08 9.08
N VAL A 176 -15.50 -4.24 7.95
CA VAL A 176 -14.05 -4.52 7.90
C VAL A 176 -13.30 -3.20 7.88
N VAL A 177 -12.39 -3.01 8.83
CA VAL A 177 -11.63 -1.76 9.00
C VAL A 177 -10.14 -2.02 8.82
N ILE A 178 -9.55 -1.36 7.84
CA ILE A 178 -8.11 -1.41 7.56
C ILE A 178 -7.51 -0.06 7.93
N ASP A 179 -6.76 -0.04 9.00
CA ASP A 179 -6.06 1.15 9.47
C ASP A 179 -4.62 1.14 8.96
N VAL A 180 -4.32 2.04 8.02
CA VAL A 180 -2.99 2.21 7.42
C VAL A 180 -2.16 3.24 8.16
N GLY A 181 -2.82 4.06 8.99
CA GLY A 181 -2.17 5.13 9.73
C GLY A 181 -1.06 4.62 10.64
N ILE A 182 0.06 5.35 10.66
CA ILE A 182 1.12 5.17 11.66
C ILE A 182 1.42 6.54 12.25
N ASN A 183 0.86 6.79 13.41
CA ASN A 183 1.01 8.05 14.11
C ASN A 183 1.69 7.81 15.46
N SER A 184 2.32 8.85 16.02
CA SER A 184 2.88 8.81 17.37
C SER A 184 2.07 9.74 18.28
N LYS A 185 1.66 9.22 19.43
CA LYS A 185 1.05 10.01 20.51
C LYS A 185 2.02 10.09 21.69
N PRO A 186 2.11 11.22 22.39
CA PRO A 186 2.89 11.33 23.62
C PRO A 186 2.47 10.25 24.63
N ALA A 187 3.45 9.58 25.22
CA ALA A 187 3.27 8.57 26.24
C ALA A 187 4.51 8.60 27.16
N PRO A 188 4.58 9.60 28.06
CA PRO A 188 5.76 9.82 28.89
C PRO A 188 6.07 8.65 29.83
N GLU A 189 5.10 7.79 30.11
CA GLU A 189 5.24 6.56 30.88
C GLU A 189 6.04 5.48 30.15
N LEU A 190 6.20 5.57 28.83
CA LEU A 190 6.98 4.64 28.03
C LEU A 190 8.42 5.13 27.87
N LYS A 191 9.39 4.21 27.85
CA LYS A 191 10.83 4.55 27.67
C LYS A 191 11.09 5.39 26.41
N LYS A 192 10.27 5.25 25.36
CA LYS A 192 10.38 6.01 24.09
C LYS A 192 9.69 7.37 24.15
N GLY A 193 8.93 7.68 25.21
CA GLY A 193 8.15 8.90 25.35
C GLY A 193 6.92 9.00 24.45
N TYR A 194 6.64 7.99 23.64
CA TYR A 194 5.50 7.93 22.73
C TYR A 194 4.98 6.51 22.51
N ARG A 195 3.72 6.40 22.13
CA ARG A 195 3.12 5.17 21.60
C ARG A 195 2.69 5.35 20.14
N LEU A 196 2.73 4.27 19.39
CA LEU A 196 2.17 4.26 18.04
C LEU A 196 0.67 4.01 18.10
N CYS A 197 -0.06 4.71 17.25
CA CYS A 197 -1.49 4.49 17.01
C CYS A 197 -1.82 4.66 15.53
N GLY A 198 -2.99 4.19 15.15
CA GLY A 198 -3.51 4.36 13.80
C GLY A 198 -4.30 5.64 13.58
N ASP A 199 -4.97 5.70 12.45
CA ASP A 199 -5.93 6.75 12.10
C ASP A 199 -7.32 6.46 12.70
N VAL A 200 -7.55 5.24 13.20
CA VAL A 200 -8.79 4.79 13.82
C VAL A 200 -8.63 4.73 15.34
N ASP A 201 -9.61 5.19 16.09
CA ASP A 201 -9.69 4.98 17.53
C ASP A 201 -10.00 3.48 17.78
N PHE A 202 -8.94 2.73 18.08
CA PHE A 202 -8.94 1.26 17.97
C PHE A 202 -9.91 0.58 18.92
N GLU A 203 -9.92 0.92 20.20
CA GLU A 203 -10.75 0.18 21.18
C GLU A 203 -12.26 0.38 20.96
N PRO A 204 -12.78 1.61 20.76
CA PRO A 204 -14.19 1.78 20.39
C PRO A 204 -14.52 1.15 19.03
N ALA A 205 -13.62 1.27 18.04
CA ALA A 205 -13.83 0.70 16.72
C ALA A 205 -13.89 -0.82 16.75
N LYS A 206 -13.03 -1.47 17.54
CA LYS A 206 -12.98 -2.92 17.72
C LYS A 206 -14.28 -3.50 18.29
N ALA A 207 -14.98 -2.72 19.11
CA ALA A 207 -16.27 -3.15 19.69
C ALA A 207 -17.40 -3.20 18.64
N VAL A 208 -17.26 -2.52 17.49
CA VAL A 208 -18.27 -2.37 16.43
C VAL A 208 -17.89 -3.14 15.17
N ALA A 209 -16.61 -3.12 14.80
CA ALA A 209 -16.11 -3.74 13.59
C ALA A 209 -16.21 -5.28 13.63
N GLY A 210 -16.48 -5.89 12.47
CA GLY A 210 -16.37 -7.34 12.31
C GLY A 210 -14.91 -7.81 12.25
N ALA A 211 -14.03 -6.95 11.70
CA ALA A 211 -12.59 -7.14 11.69
C ALA A 211 -11.90 -5.77 11.64
N ILE A 212 -10.79 -5.63 12.35
CA ILE A 212 -9.98 -4.41 12.35
C ILE A 212 -8.50 -4.74 12.46
N THR A 213 -7.66 -4.02 11.70
CA THR A 213 -6.21 -4.16 11.80
C THR A 213 -5.66 -3.38 12.99
N PRO A 214 -4.76 -3.96 13.80
CA PRO A 214 -4.07 -3.21 14.86
C PRO A 214 -2.96 -2.31 14.28
N VAL A 215 -2.61 -1.25 15.02
CA VAL A 215 -1.44 -0.42 14.75
C VAL A 215 -0.62 -0.30 16.04
N PRO A 216 0.64 -0.75 16.05
CA PRO A 216 1.38 -1.44 14.98
C PRO A 216 0.97 -2.92 14.81
N GLY A 217 1.45 -3.54 13.72
CA GLY A 217 1.36 -4.98 13.52
C GLY A 217 0.30 -5.46 12.52
N GLY A 218 -0.53 -4.55 11.97
CA GLY A 218 -1.52 -4.85 10.94
C GLY A 218 -0.95 -4.74 9.51
N VAL A 219 -1.12 -3.59 8.88
CA VAL A 219 -0.77 -3.35 7.46
C VAL A 219 0.74 -3.39 7.20
N GLY A 220 1.57 -2.91 8.12
CA GLY A 220 3.02 -2.80 7.92
C GLY A 220 3.69 -4.13 7.50
N PRO A 221 3.51 -5.23 8.23
CA PRO A 221 4.03 -6.54 7.84
C PRO A 221 3.54 -7.01 6.47
N MET A 222 2.29 -6.71 6.11
CA MET A 222 1.73 -7.07 4.80
C MET A 222 2.35 -6.26 3.67
N THR A 223 2.69 -4.99 3.89
CA THR A 223 3.45 -4.19 2.92
C THR A 223 4.74 -4.87 2.53
N ILE A 224 5.49 -5.40 3.52
CA ILE A 224 6.73 -6.13 3.27
C ILE A 224 6.47 -7.43 2.50
N ALA A 225 5.43 -8.18 2.86
CA ALA A 225 5.06 -9.40 2.16
C ALA A 225 4.69 -9.13 0.70
N MET A 226 3.97 -8.04 0.42
CA MET A 226 3.61 -7.64 -0.94
C MET A 226 4.84 -7.18 -1.74
N LEU A 227 5.81 -6.53 -1.12
CA LEU A 227 7.08 -6.20 -1.76
C LEU A 227 7.82 -7.47 -2.22
N MET A 228 7.91 -8.50 -1.37
CA MET A 228 8.51 -9.78 -1.74
C MET A 228 7.74 -10.44 -2.90
N LYS A 229 6.41 -10.40 -2.86
CA LYS A 229 5.55 -10.92 -3.92
C LYS A 229 5.73 -10.18 -5.25
N ASN A 230 5.80 -8.86 -5.23
CA ASN A 230 6.08 -8.05 -6.42
C ASN A 230 7.44 -8.40 -7.00
N THR A 231 8.50 -8.43 -6.17
CA THR A 231 9.87 -8.79 -6.60
C THR A 231 9.90 -10.16 -7.26
N LEU A 232 9.23 -11.17 -6.68
CA LEU A 232 9.11 -12.49 -7.27
C LEU A 232 8.36 -12.45 -8.61
N THR A 233 7.30 -11.66 -8.71
CA THR A 233 6.52 -11.51 -9.95
C THR A 233 7.38 -10.91 -11.07
N LEU A 234 8.16 -9.88 -10.75
CA LEU A 234 9.07 -9.23 -11.70
C LEU A 234 10.20 -10.18 -12.13
N ALA A 235 10.80 -10.93 -11.20
CA ALA A 235 11.80 -11.92 -11.52
C ALA A 235 11.26 -13.03 -12.44
N ARG A 236 10.05 -13.52 -12.18
CA ARG A 236 9.38 -14.51 -13.06
C ARG A 236 9.11 -13.93 -14.44
N HIS A 237 8.67 -12.66 -14.51
CA HIS A 237 8.48 -11.97 -15.79
C HIS A 237 9.78 -11.87 -16.58
N ALA A 238 10.88 -11.46 -15.95
CA ALA A 238 12.20 -11.39 -16.57
C ALA A 238 12.69 -12.76 -17.08
N ALA A 239 12.32 -13.85 -16.38
CA ALA A 239 12.64 -15.22 -16.79
C ALA A 239 11.64 -15.82 -17.80
N GLY A 240 10.69 -15.06 -18.33
CA GLY A 240 9.65 -15.55 -19.25
C GLY A 240 8.69 -16.57 -18.62
N LEU A 241 8.62 -16.63 -17.30
CA LEU A 241 7.74 -17.55 -16.58
C LEU A 241 6.35 -16.94 -16.35
N PRO A 242 5.28 -17.73 -16.36
CA PRO A 242 3.94 -17.24 -16.08
C PRO A 242 3.85 -16.69 -14.65
N ARG A 243 2.94 -15.74 -14.42
CA ARG A 243 2.63 -15.28 -13.05
C ARG A 243 2.18 -16.45 -12.17
N LEU A 244 2.46 -16.33 -10.88
CA LEU A 244 1.86 -17.27 -9.91
C LEU A 244 0.33 -17.14 -9.98
N PRO A 245 -0.39 -18.28 -10.03
CA PRO A 245 -1.84 -18.24 -10.04
C PRO A 245 -2.34 -17.61 -8.75
N LEU A 246 -3.25 -16.65 -8.88
CA LEU A 246 -4.09 -16.23 -7.77
C LEU A 246 -5.20 -17.26 -7.60
N ARG A 247 -5.75 -17.41 -6.40
CA ARG A 247 -7.00 -18.16 -6.23
C ARG A 247 -8.06 -17.47 -7.08
N LYS A 248 -8.84 -18.23 -7.87
CA LYS A 248 -9.83 -17.69 -8.85
C LYS A 248 -10.79 -16.68 -8.21
N GLU A 249 -11.19 -16.91 -6.98
CA GLU A 249 -12.05 -16.03 -6.19
C GLU A 249 -11.42 -14.68 -5.82
N TYR A 250 -10.15 -14.48 -6.14
CA TYR A 250 -9.35 -13.31 -5.78
C TYR A 250 -8.75 -12.59 -6.97
N GLU A 251 -9.13 -12.96 -8.19
CA GLU A 251 -8.64 -12.27 -9.38
C GLU A 251 -9.38 -10.93 -9.54
N PRO A 252 -8.67 -9.77 -9.46
CA PRO A 252 -9.28 -8.51 -9.79
C PRO A 252 -9.69 -8.51 -11.28
N ASN A 253 -10.82 -7.91 -11.58
CA ASN A 253 -11.26 -7.68 -12.95
C ASN A 253 -10.55 -6.42 -13.50
N PHE A 254 -9.36 -6.59 -14.04
CA PHE A 254 -8.66 -5.52 -14.75
C PHE A 254 -9.19 -5.35 -16.17
#